data_6d216844e4a391e739f5e0e9b99f3245
#
_entry.id   6d216844e4a391e739f5e0e9b99f3245
#
_cell.length_a   1.000
_cell.length_b   1.000
_cell.length_c   1.000
_cell.angle_alpha   90.00
_cell.angle_beta   90.00
_cell.angle_gamma   90.00
#
_symmetry.space_group_name_H-M   'P 1'
#
loop_
_entity.id
_entity.type
_entity.pdbx_description
1 polymer ?
#
loop_
_entity_poly.entity_id
_entity_poly.type
_entity_poly.pdbx_seq_one_letter_code
_entity_poly.pdbx_strand_id
1 'polypeptide(L)'
;GFKGGDDGHISRVVPRGWKYQEFPDLKKRNAVDLANLLSSPSAKTQLHAQQEILRRGGKGQEVLAVALDSAQATKSRIAAIYTIKQLLGTKSHAHLVKLANDPAVAEHAVRALADRKTQLKKVPVALFTNALKSKNSRVQVAAAVGLGRIGDTKAADALLAVANPPIVDPLPALSPVMEEDVSEKPFHQSAIIEKKAVHTFDIDITGWKELHLTLGDGGNGTGSDHGSWFDPVLVKKDGSIVKLTDLKWSKATQGWGKTRVGYSPTGAKLARKDGKPMTAGIGTHSIGSIIYKKLPAGTVRFKCTAGLASTDHGGKVRFYVSNQPVTKLAGKGKQEIAEGPHAIPNSAVVLPHVARKALVDMNAGEACIQAIGGVNQEGALMALNYMHDTNVVDQLIEEFSKMKDSVSKQRVAKTLIRLTNREKVYDGETWWSTRPDTRGPYYYPTAWEKTEKIAKVLVSAAKNRSPELRYVISELATKDRVELPGLPKAETTQVGVKDEPKVNLKKIMDKQGQVGEMSIEDVTIALGKTKGNMKK
;
A
#
# COMPACT_ATOMS: atom_id res chain seq x y z
N GLY A 1 -17.74 -26.67 29.70
CA GLY A 1 -17.82 -27.91 28.97
C GLY A 1 -19.26 -28.34 28.85
N PHE A 2 -19.72 -28.51 27.62
CA PHE A 2 -21.01 -29.11 27.35
C PHE A 2 -20.93 -30.59 27.68
N LYS A 3 -21.63 -31.05 28.71
CA LYS A 3 -21.86 -32.49 28.95
C LYS A 3 -23.12 -32.86 28.17
N GLY A 4 -22.95 -33.20 26.89
CA GLY A 4 -23.97 -33.90 26.13
C GLY A 4 -23.84 -35.43 26.37
N GLY A 5 -24.91 -36.17 26.13
CA GLY A 5 -24.85 -37.65 26.09
C GLY A 5 -23.91 -38.12 24.98
N ASP A 6 -23.59 -39.42 24.96
CA ASP A 6 -22.67 -40.04 24.00
C ASP A 6 -23.23 -40.09 22.55
N ASP A 7 -24.40 -39.49 22.30
CA ASP A 7 -25.07 -39.49 21.02
C ASP A 7 -24.60 -38.29 20.16
N GLY A 8 -23.88 -38.59 19.08
CA GLY A 8 -23.50 -37.60 18.06
C GLY A 8 -24.50 -37.58 16.92
N HIS A 9 -24.92 -36.40 16.52
CA HIS A 9 -25.78 -36.22 15.35
C HIS A 9 -25.02 -35.56 14.19
N ILE A 10 -25.11 -36.13 13.01
CA ILE A 10 -24.62 -35.51 11.77
C ILE A 10 -25.84 -35.00 11.00
N SER A 11 -25.94 -33.66 10.87
CA SER A 11 -26.99 -33.01 10.11
C SER A 11 -26.46 -32.51 8.77
N ARG A 12 -27.23 -32.72 7.71
CA ARG A 12 -26.94 -32.15 6.39
C ARG A 12 -27.87 -30.98 6.13
N VAL A 13 -27.31 -29.81 5.89
CA VAL A 13 -28.04 -28.63 5.42
C VAL A 13 -27.96 -28.59 3.89
N VAL A 14 -29.11 -28.56 3.23
CA VAL A 14 -29.20 -28.55 1.77
C VAL A 14 -30.18 -27.47 1.31
N PRO A 15 -29.99 -26.85 0.12
CA PRO A 15 -30.97 -25.93 -0.46
C PRO A 15 -32.32 -26.60 -0.66
N ARG A 16 -33.41 -25.81 -0.59
CA ARG A 16 -34.77 -26.31 -0.90
C ARG A 16 -34.80 -26.91 -2.32
N GLY A 17 -35.34 -28.09 -2.47
CA GLY A 17 -35.43 -28.80 -3.75
C GLY A 17 -34.17 -29.55 -4.18
N TRP A 18 -33.13 -29.58 -3.33
CA TRP A 18 -31.93 -30.35 -3.61
C TRP A 18 -32.27 -31.85 -3.71
N LYS A 19 -31.78 -32.49 -4.77
CA LYS A 19 -31.91 -33.94 -4.96
C LYS A 19 -30.56 -34.61 -4.79
N TYR A 20 -30.54 -35.75 -4.13
CA TYR A 20 -29.34 -36.55 -4.01
C TYR A 20 -28.88 -37.00 -5.40
N GLN A 21 -27.60 -36.84 -5.66
CA GLN A 21 -26.93 -37.40 -6.83
C GLN A 21 -25.89 -38.39 -6.36
N GLU A 22 -26.00 -39.62 -6.87
CA GLU A 22 -25.07 -40.68 -6.58
C GLU A 22 -23.64 -40.28 -7.02
N PHE A 23 -22.67 -40.57 -6.17
CA PHE A 23 -21.28 -40.31 -6.53
C PHE A 23 -20.83 -41.38 -7.55
N PRO A 24 -20.23 -40.99 -8.70
CA PRO A 24 -19.83 -41.94 -9.72
C PRO A 24 -18.75 -42.94 -9.23
N ASP A 25 -18.86 -44.18 -9.61
CA ASP A 25 -17.81 -45.19 -9.38
C ASP A 25 -16.63 -44.90 -10.32
N LEU A 26 -15.67 -44.12 -9.81
CA LEU A 26 -14.51 -43.67 -10.59
C LEU A 26 -13.56 -44.81 -10.95
N LYS A 27 -13.53 -45.90 -10.16
CA LYS A 27 -12.67 -47.04 -10.45
C LYS A 27 -13.05 -47.77 -11.71
N LYS A 28 -14.34 -47.76 -12.07
CA LYS A 28 -14.86 -48.37 -13.28
C LYS A 28 -14.80 -47.46 -14.52
N ARG A 29 -14.50 -46.18 -14.37
CA ARG A 29 -14.43 -45.23 -15.48
C ARG A 29 -13.14 -45.40 -16.27
N ASN A 30 -13.22 -45.26 -17.59
CA ASN A 30 -12.05 -45.22 -18.47
C ASN A 30 -11.31 -43.88 -18.36
N ALA A 31 -10.18 -43.73 -19.03
CA ALA A 31 -9.34 -42.52 -18.96
C ALA A 31 -10.04 -41.27 -19.53
N VAL A 32 -10.82 -41.42 -20.61
CA VAL A 32 -11.59 -40.35 -21.26
C VAL A 32 -12.70 -39.86 -20.31
N ASP A 33 -13.44 -40.79 -19.71
CA ASP A 33 -14.51 -40.45 -18.77
C ASP A 33 -13.95 -39.72 -17.54
N LEU A 34 -12.82 -40.17 -17.00
CA LEU A 34 -12.17 -39.48 -15.87
C LEU A 34 -11.72 -38.07 -16.26
N ALA A 35 -11.12 -37.88 -17.43
CA ALA A 35 -10.74 -36.58 -17.93
C ALA A 35 -11.95 -35.65 -18.11
N ASN A 36 -13.08 -36.16 -18.63
CA ASN A 36 -14.32 -35.41 -18.77
C ASN A 36 -14.90 -35.00 -17.42
N LEU A 37 -14.71 -35.80 -16.37
CA LEU A 37 -15.13 -35.44 -14.99
C LEU A 37 -14.35 -34.27 -14.39
N LEU A 38 -13.22 -33.86 -14.96
CA LEU A 38 -12.57 -32.58 -14.62
C LEU A 38 -13.45 -31.37 -14.99
N SER A 39 -14.45 -31.55 -15.82
CA SER A 39 -15.46 -30.54 -16.16
C SER A 39 -16.74 -30.66 -15.31
N SER A 40 -16.78 -31.55 -14.35
CA SER A 40 -17.96 -31.74 -13.49
C SER A 40 -18.34 -30.42 -12.76
N PRO A 41 -19.65 -30.11 -12.65
CA PRO A 41 -20.10 -28.99 -11.81
C PRO A 41 -19.83 -29.22 -10.31
N SER A 42 -19.72 -30.49 -9.91
CA SER A 42 -19.38 -30.88 -8.53
C SER A 42 -17.87 -30.82 -8.30
N ALA A 43 -17.42 -29.89 -7.46
CA ALA A 43 -16.02 -29.78 -7.06
C ALA A 43 -15.49 -31.08 -6.41
N LYS A 44 -16.33 -31.79 -5.66
CA LYS A 44 -15.99 -33.09 -5.07
C LYS A 44 -15.70 -34.12 -6.18
N THR A 45 -16.56 -34.24 -7.15
CA THR A 45 -16.38 -35.18 -8.28
C THR A 45 -15.11 -34.83 -9.07
N GLN A 46 -14.89 -33.55 -9.36
CA GLN A 46 -13.70 -33.05 -10.04
C GLN A 46 -12.42 -33.42 -9.30
N LEU A 47 -12.37 -33.18 -7.98
CA LEU A 47 -11.21 -33.52 -7.15
C LEU A 47 -10.94 -35.02 -7.12
N HIS A 48 -11.96 -35.84 -6.92
CA HIS A 48 -11.78 -37.30 -6.87
C HIS A 48 -11.42 -37.89 -8.24
N ALA A 49 -11.94 -37.33 -9.34
CA ALA A 49 -11.50 -37.71 -10.67
C ALA A 49 -10.03 -37.40 -10.90
N GLN A 50 -9.56 -36.21 -10.48
CA GLN A 50 -8.16 -35.85 -10.51
C GLN A 50 -7.30 -36.84 -9.69
N GLN A 51 -7.70 -37.16 -8.48
CA GLN A 51 -7.00 -38.13 -7.63
C GLN A 51 -6.91 -39.51 -8.27
N GLU A 52 -8.00 -40.00 -8.90
CA GLU A 52 -8.02 -41.28 -9.58
C GLU A 52 -7.12 -41.30 -10.84
N ILE A 53 -7.10 -40.20 -11.62
CA ILE A 53 -6.17 -40.03 -12.73
C ILE A 53 -4.70 -40.12 -12.26
N LEU A 54 -4.38 -39.39 -11.19
CA LEU A 54 -3.03 -39.38 -10.63
C LEU A 54 -2.62 -40.75 -10.06
N ARG A 55 -3.55 -41.44 -9.41
CA ARG A 55 -3.34 -42.80 -8.90
C ARG A 55 -3.02 -43.81 -10.00
N ARG A 56 -3.72 -43.72 -11.14
CA ARG A 56 -3.47 -44.59 -12.28
C ARG A 56 -2.16 -44.29 -13.02
N GLY A 57 -1.76 -43.03 -13.02
CA GLY A 57 -0.63 -42.59 -13.83
C GLY A 57 -0.95 -42.54 -15.33
N GLY A 58 0.08 -42.62 -16.15
CA GLY A 58 -0.05 -42.66 -17.61
C GLY A 58 0.48 -41.43 -18.34
N LYS A 59 0.19 -41.34 -19.64
CA LYS A 59 0.70 -40.27 -20.52
C LYS A 59 -0.15 -38.99 -20.45
N GLY A 60 -1.35 -39.05 -19.88
CA GLY A 60 -2.23 -37.91 -19.66
C GLY A 60 -2.76 -37.24 -20.95
N GLN A 61 -2.83 -37.96 -22.06
CA GLN A 61 -3.28 -37.39 -23.34
C GLN A 61 -4.73 -36.87 -23.25
N GLU A 62 -5.61 -37.60 -22.57
CA GLU A 62 -7.01 -37.25 -22.38
C GLU A 62 -7.16 -36.00 -21.52
N VAL A 63 -6.35 -35.87 -20.49
CA VAL A 63 -6.32 -34.67 -19.62
C VAL A 63 -5.77 -33.48 -20.38
N LEU A 64 -4.72 -33.69 -21.18
CA LEU A 64 -4.15 -32.67 -22.04
C LEU A 64 -5.14 -32.15 -23.08
N ALA A 65 -5.96 -33.01 -23.65
CA ALA A 65 -7.05 -32.62 -24.54
C ALA A 65 -7.99 -31.62 -23.87
N VAL A 66 -8.43 -31.89 -22.61
CA VAL A 66 -9.26 -30.95 -21.83
C VAL A 66 -8.56 -29.62 -21.58
N ALA A 67 -7.25 -29.63 -21.29
CA ALA A 67 -6.50 -28.41 -21.06
C ALA A 67 -6.37 -27.52 -22.31
N LEU A 68 -6.20 -28.14 -23.48
CA LEU A 68 -6.00 -27.47 -24.77
C LEU A 68 -7.28 -27.03 -25.47
N ASP A 69 -8.40 -27.65 -25.14
CA ASP A 69 -9.70 -27.33 -25.77
C ASP A 69 -10.24 -25.99 -25.24
N SER A 70 -10.24 -24.97 -26.10
CA SER A 70 -10.76 -23.64 -25.78
C SER A 70 -12.28 -23.59 -25.58
N ALA A 71 -13.01 -24.60 -26.04
CA ALA A 71 -14.45 -24.72 -25.83
C ALA A 71 -14.81 -25.18 -24.40
N GLN A 72 -13.85 -25.78 -23.68
CA GLN A 72 -14.03 -26.15 -22.28
C GLN A 72 -14.09 -24.93 -21.36
N ALA A 73 -14.90 -25.02 -20.32
CA ALA A 73 -14.95 -23.99 -19.30
C ALA A 73 -13.55 -23.76 -18.67
N THR A 74 -13.18 -22.51 -18.42
CA THR A 74 -11.86 -22.13 -17.87
C THR A 74 -11.51 -22.94 -16.61
N LYS A 75 -12.47 -23.17 -15.70
CA LYS A 75 -12.25 -23.98 -14.48
C LYS A 75 -11.83 -25.42 -14.80
N SER A 76 -12.36 -26.01 -15.84
CA SER A 76 -12.04 -27.38 -16.27
C SER A 76 -10.64 -27.46 -16.83
N ARG A 77 -10.28 -26.50 -17.66
CA ARG A 77 -8.92 -26.33 -18.20
C ARG A 77 -7.88 -26.11 -17.10
N ILE A 78 -8.23 -25.32 -16.08
CA ILE A 78 -7.36 -25.12 -14.91
C ILE A 78 -7.13 -26.43 -14.15
N ALA A 79 -8.21 -27.19 -13.90
CA ALA A 79 -8.08 -28.50 -13.25
C ALA A 79 -7.18 -29.44 -14.06
N ALA A 80 -7.35 -29.47 -15.39
CA ALA A 80 -6.52 -30.26 -16.29
C ALA A 80 -5.05 -29.81 -16.28
N ILE A 81 -4.76 -28.52 -16.28
CA ILE A 81 -3.39 -27.95 -16.19
C ILE A 81 -2.65 -28.48 -14.96
N TYR A 82 -3.27 -28.39 -13.77
CA TYR A 82 -2.63 -28.87 -12.54
C TYR A 82 -2.57 -30.39 -12.48
N THR A 83 -3.54 -31.10 -13.06
CA THR A 83 -3.51 -32.57 -13.17
C THR A 83 -2.32 -32.99 -14.06
N ILE A 84 -2.16 -32.38 -15.24
CA ILE A 84 -1.02 -32.67 -16.16
C ILE A 84 0.32 -32.36 -15.47
N LYS A 85 0.42 -31.23 -14.74
CA LYS A 85 1.65 -30.88 -14.01
C LYS A 85 2.00 -31.95 -12.97
N GLN A 86 1.01 -32.42 -12.21
CA GLN A 86 1.22 -33.44 -11.19
C GLN A 86 1.53 -34.81 -11.80
N LEU A 87 0.86 -35.17 -12.89
CA LEU A 87 0.99 -36.46 -13.57
C LEU A 87 2.33 -36.61 -14.27
N LEU A 88 2.76 -35.59 -15.03
CA LEU A 88 3.92 -35.66 -15.93
C LEU A 88 5.18 -34.97 -15.37
N GLY A 89 5.05 -34.17 -14.32
CA GLY A 89 6.18 -33.43 -13.74
C GLY A 89 6.86 -32.53 -14.78
N THR A 90 8.16 -32.69 -14.98
CA THR A 90 8.93 -31.91 -15.97
C THR A 90 8.56 -32.19 -17.41
N LYS A 91 8.01 -33.37 -17.74
CA LYS A 91 7.52 -33.70 -19.07
C LYS A 91 6.31 -32.87 -19.50
N SER A 92 5.62 -32.22 -18.54
CA SER A 92 4.50 -31.31 -18.82
C SER A 92 4.95 -29.94 -19.36
N HIS A 93 6.23 -29.55 -19.21
CA HIS A 93 6.70 -28.19 -19.46
C HIS A 93 6.39 -27.68 -20.87
N ALA A 94 6.62 -28.48 -21.92
CA ALA A 94 6.33 -28.08 -23.30
C ALA A 94 4.84 -27.74 -23.49
N HIS A 95 3.94 -28.51 -22.88
CA HIS A 95 2.50 -28.26 -22.93
C HIS A 95 2.11 -27.01 -22.15
N LEU A 96 2.69 -26.81 -20.98
CA LEU A 96 2.44 -25.63 -20.14
C LEU A 96 2.97 -24.34 -20.77
N VAL A 97 4.12 -24.38 -21.46
CA VAL A 97 4.64 -23.26 -22.26
C VAL A 97 3.65 -22.86 -23.35
N LYS A 98 3.06 -23.83 -24.05
CA LYS A 98 2.01 -23.54 -25.04
C LYS A 98 0.79 -22.90 -24.40
N LEU A 99 0.31 -23.44 -23.28
CA LEU A 99 -0.86 -22.93 -22.54
C LEU A 99 -0.59 -21.54 -21.89
N ALA A 100 0.65 -21.20 -21.60
CA ALA A 100 1.01 -19.88 -21.08
C ALA A 100 0.78 -18.74 -22.09
N ASN A 101 0.64 -19.05 -23.38
CA ASN A 101 0.28 -18.08 -24.42
C ASN A 101 -1.25 -17.92 -24.61
N ASP A 102 -2.06 -18.73 -23.93
CA ASP A 102 -3.53 -18.61 -23.97
C ASP A 102 -4.02 -17.69 -22.83
N PRO A 103 -4.56 -16.49 -23.14
CA PRO A 103 -4.97 -15.52 -22.10
C PRO A 103 -5.95 -16.08 -21.07
N ALA A 104 -6.79 -17.05 -21.45
CA ALA A 104 -7.82 -17.63 -20.57
C ALA A 104 -7.22 -18.47 -19.43
N VAL A 105 -6.03 -19.04 -19.62
CA VAL A 105 -5.39 -19.96 -18.66
C VAL A 105 -3.91 -19.62 -18.39
N ALA A 106 -3.39 -18.54 -18.99
CA ALA A 106 -1.98 -18.14 -18.89
C ALA A 106 -1.48 -18.07 -17.45
N GLU A 107 -2.25 -17.46 -16.54
CA GLU A 107 -1.88 -17.38 -15.11
C GLU A 107 -1.56 -18.75 -14.54
N HIS A 108 -2.44 -19.71 -14.79
CA HIS A 108 -2.33 -21.05 -14.20
C HIS A 108 -1.23 -21.89 -14.85
N ALA A 109 -1.01 -21.72 -16.16
CA ALA A 109 0.09 -22.37 -16.86
C ALA A 109 1.47 -21.84 -16.40
N VAL A 110 1.62 -20.51 -16.28
CA VAL A 110 2.82 -19.86 -15.74
C VAL A 110 3.08 -20.32 -14.30
N ARG A 111 2.04 -20.33 -13.46
CA ARG A 111 2.14 -20.80 -12.08
C ARG A 111 2.55 -22.27 -12.01
N ALA A 112 1.94 -23.14 -12.81
CA ALA A 112 2.22 -24.57 -12.83
C ALA A 112 3.65 -24.88 -13.29
N LEU A 113 4.21 -24.11 -14.22
CA LEU A 113 5.62 -24.26 -14.66
C LEU A 113 6.61 -24.12 -13.48
N ALA A 114 6.36 -23.19 -12.55
CA ALA A 114 7.23 -22.92 -11.42
C ALA A 114 6.65 -23.43 -10.07
N ASP A 115 5.68 -24.31 -10.08
CA ASP A 115 4.97 -24.77 -8.88
C ASP A 115 5.90 -25.54 -7.93
N ARG A 116 6.77 -26.42 -8.46
CA ARG A 116 7.65 -27.30 -7.67
C ARG A 116 9.11 -26.94 -7.85
N LYS A 117 9.79 -26.54 -6.78
CA LYS A 117 11.21 -26.19 -6.78
C LYS A 117 12.12 -27.29 -7.35
N THR A 118 11.79 -28.56 -7.12
CA THR A 118 12.54 -29.71 -7.64
C THR A 118 12.35 -29.94 -9.14
N GLN A 119 11.46 -29.22 -9.80
CA GLN A 119 11.10 -29.38 -11.21
C GLN A 119 11.39 -28.13 -12.05
N LEU A 120 12.28 -27.25 -11.61
CA LEU A 120 12.59 -25.99 -12.32
C LEU A 120 13.62 -26.13 -13.42
N LYS A 121 14.31 -27.26 -13.52
CA LYS A 121 15.29 -27.51 -14.57
C LYS A 121 14.64 -27.37 -15.96
N LYS A 122 15.27 -26.58 -16.84
CA LYS A 122 14.81 -26.29 -18.21
C LYS A 122 13.49 -25.50 -18.30
N VAL A 123 13.02 -24.87 -17.22
CA VAL A 123 11.91 -23.92 -17.32
C VAL A 123 12.43 -22.64 -18.01
N PRO A 124 11.77 -22.15 -19.07
CA PRO A 124 12.29 -21.03 -19.86
C PRO A 124 12.11 -19.70 -19.12
N VAL A 125 13.19 -19.10 -18.65
CA VAL A 125 13.21 -17.79 -17.95
C VAL A 125 12.58 -16.69 -18.81
N ALA A 126 12.85 -16.68 -20.12
CA ALA A 126 12.31 -15.69 -21.05
C ALA A 126 10.76 -15.66 -21.08
N LEU A 127 10.09 -16.79 -20.88
CA LEU A 127 8.64 -16.84 -20.79
C LEU A 127 8.14 -16.00 -19.59
N PHE A 128 8.81 -16.10 -18.45
CA PHE A 128 8.43 -15.38 -17.24
C PHE A 128 8.75 -13.89 -17.33
N THR A 129 9.92 -13.51 -17.88
CA THR A 129 10.25 -12.10 -18.10
C THR A 129 9.29 -11.42 -19.08
N ASN A 130 8.83 -12.13 -20.09
CA ASN A 130 7.78 -11.66 -20.99
C ASN A 130 6.42 -11.58 -20.28
N ALA A 131 6.08 -12.54 -19.43
CA ALA A 131 4.84 -12.55 -18.66
C ALA A 131 4.75 -11.40 -17.65
N LEU A 132 5.87 -10.85 -17.16
CA LEU A 132 5.88 -9.61 -16.36
C LEU A 132 5.31 -8.39 -17.11
N LYS A 133 5.33 -8.41 -18.46
CA LYS A 133 4.78 -7.35 -19.31
C LYS A 133 3.30 -7.55 -19.64
N SER A 134 2.66 -8.61 -19.14
CA SER A 134 1.25 -8.91 -19.38
C SER A 134 0.35 -7.79 -18.87
N LYS A 135 -0.76 -7.53 -19.59
CA LYS A 135 -1.83 -6.65 -19.09
C LYS A 135 -2.63 -7.27 -17.93
N ASN A 136 -2.52 -8.58 -17.74
CA ASN A 136 -3.17 -9.28 -16.64
C ASN A 136 -2.23 -9.33 -15.42
N SER A 137 -2.60 -8.62 -14.35
CA SER A 137 -1.81 -8.53 -13.12
C SER A 137 -1.59 -9.88 -12.43
N ARG A 138 -2.50 -10.83 -12.58
CA ARG A 138 -2.35 -12.18 -12.01
C ARG A 138 -1.26 -12.96 -12.73
N VAL A 139 -1.15 -12.79 -14.04
CA VAL A 139 -0.04 -13.34 -14.85
C VAL A 139 1.29 -12.73 -14.44
N GLN A 140 1.34 -11.39 -14.24
CA GLN A 140 2.54 -10.70 -13.78
C GLN A 140 3.00 -11.22 -12.41
N VAL A 141 2.07 -11.36 -11.45
CA VAL A 141 2.38 -11.87 -10.12
C VAL A 141 2.86 -13.32 -10.18
N ALA A 142 2.20 -14.18 -10.96
CA ALA A 142 2.63 -15.57 -11.16
C ALA A 142 4.04 -15.65 -11.77
N ALA A 143 4.34 -14.75 -12.71
CA ALA A 143 5.66 -14.65 -13.32
C ALA A 143 6.74 -14.22 -12.32
N ALA A 144 6.49 -13.18 -11.52
CA ALA A 144 7.43 -12.73 -10.50
C ALA A 144 7.73 -13.82 -9.45
N VAL A 145 6.69 -14.52 -8.97
CA VAL A 145 6.86 -15.69 -8.08
C VAL A 145 7.70 -16.78 -8.76
N GLY A 146 7.42 -17.05 -10.03
CA GLY A 146 8.13 -18.06 -10.82
C GLY A 146 9.63 -17.74 -10.95
N LEU A 147 9.96 -16.49 -11.27
CA LEU A 147 11.35 -16.02 -11.39
C LEU A 147 12.11 -16.16 -10.06
N GLY A 148 11.51 -15.76 -8.95
CA GLY A 148 12.13 -15.96 -7.63
C GLY A 148 12.38 -17.43 -7.29
N ARG A 149 11.49 -18.34 -7.70
CA ARG A 149 11.69 -19.79 -7.52
C ARG A 149 12.75 -20.37 -8.44
N ILE A 150 12.84 -19.89 -9.69
CA ILE A 150 13.85 -20.32 -10.67
C ILE A 150 15.25 -19.88 -10.20
N GLY A 151 15.37 -18.68 -9.65
CA GLY A 151 16.61 -18.18 -9.06
C GLY A 151 17.67 -17.74 -10.08
N ASP A 152 17.31 -17.54 -11.35
CA ASP A 152 18.25 -17.06 -12.37
C ASP A 152 18.39 -15.53 -12.31
N THR A 153 19.53 -15.05 -11.85
CA THR A 153 19.82 -13.61 -11.67
C THR A 153 19.77 -12.80 -12.97
N LYS A 154 19.84 -13.44 -14.15
CA LYS A 154 19.62 -12.77 -15.43
C LYS A 154 18.24 -12.12 -15.57
N ALA A 155 17.27 -12.53 -14.74
CA ALA A 155 15.95 -11.92 -14.69
C ALA A 155 15.84 -10.72 -13.73
N ALA A 156 16.91 -10.34 -13.04
CA ALA A 156 16.88 -9.32 -12.00
C ALA A 156 16.41 -7.96 -12.54
N ASP A 157 16.90 -7.52 -13.70
CA ASP A 157 16.49 -6.23 -14.31
C ASP A 157 15.00 -6.18 -14.63
N ALA A 158 14.44 -7.29 -15.12
CA ALA A 158 13.02 -7.38 -15.40
C ALA A 158 12.16 -7.29 -14.12
N LEU A 159 12.65 -7.85 -13.01
CA LEU A 159 12.00 -7.73 -11.70
C LEU A 159 12.17 -6.34 -11.10
N LEU A 160 13.35 -5.72 -11.22
CA LEU A 160 13.62 -4.35 -10.78
C LEU A 160 12.68 -3.34 -11.45
N ALA A 161 12.40 -3.52 -12.73
CA ALA A 161 11.48 -2.65 -13.48
C ALA A 161 10.05 -2.62 -12.92
N VAL A 162 9.65 -3.62 -12.13
CA VAL A 162 8.32 -3.72 -11.50
C VAL A 162 8.38 -3.76 -9.96
N ALA A 163 9.55 -3.52 -9.36
CA ALA A 163 9.78 -3.65 -7.93
C ALA A 163 9.49 -2.37 -7.13
N ASN A 164 9.42 -1.21 -7.80
CA ASN A 164 9.19 0.06 -7.12
C ASN A 164 7.83 0.10 -6.42
N PRO A 165 7.75 0.57 -5.17
CA PRO A 165 6.49 0.74 -4.49
C PRO A 165 5.67 1.85 -5.14
N PRO A 166 4.33 1.78 -5.12
CA PRO A 166 3.47 2.84 -5.64
C PRO A 166 3.57 4.13 -4.83
N ILE A 167 3.98 4.02 -3.58
CA ILE A 167 4.22 5.13 -2.65
C ILE A 167 5.56 4.88 -1.97
N VAL A 168 6.44 5.87 -2.03
CA VAL A 168 7.73 5.84 -1.33
C VAL A 168 7.55 6.48 0.02
N ASP A 169 7.95 5.78 1.10
CA ASP A 169 7.93 6.35 2.45
C ASP A 169 8.86 7.56 2.50
N PRO A 170 8.40 8.70 3.04
CA PRO A 170 9.26 9.86 3.23
C PRO A 170 10.40 9.52 4.18
N LEU A 171 11.56 10.13 3.95
CA LEU A 171 12.65 10.15 4.93
C LEU A 171 12.27 11.09 6.08
N PRO A 172 12.74 10.82 7.32
CA PRO A 172 12.66 11.81 8.38
C PRO A 172 13.32 13.11 7.90
N ALA A 173 12.61 14.24 8.06
CA ALA A 173 13.15 15.55 7.77
C ALA A 173 13.34 16.31 9.08
N LEU A 174 14.45 17.03 9.23
CA LEU A 174 14.54 18.10 10.20
C LEU A 174 13.32 18.98 9.95
N SER A 175 12.57 19.34 11.01
CA SER A 175 11.47 20.30 10.89
C SER A 175 11.97 21.44 10.02
N PRO A 176 11.25 21.84 8.97
CA PRO A 176 11.79 22.82 8.05
C PRO A 176 12.17 24.06 8.85
N VAL A 177 13.46 24.35 8.97
CA VAL A 177 13.88 25.73 8.93
C VAL A 177 13.19 26.24 7.67
N MET A 178 12.26 27.20 7.83
CA MET A 178 11.62 27.87 6.72
C MET A 178 12.72 28.51 5.88
N GLU A 179 13.46 27.70 5.12
CA GLU A 179 14.02 28.19 3.89
C GLU A 179 12.79 28.39 3.01
N GLU A 180 12.53 29.65 2.70
CA GLU A 180 11.66 30.00 1.58
C GLU A 180 12.25 29.36 0.32
N ASP A 181 11.94 28.06 0.15
CA ASP A 181 12.11 27.43 -1.14
C ASP A 181 11.01 28.00 -2.03
N VAL A 182 11.40 29.04 -2.79
CA VAL A 182 10.62 29.68 -3.85
C VAL A 182 10.48 28.73 -5.03
N SER A 183 10.51 27.42 -4.84
CA SER A 183 10.07 26.44 -5.81
C SER A 183 8.62 26.07 -5.52
N GLU A 184 7.71 26.78 -6.19
CA GLU A 184 6.34 26.42 -6.52
C GLU A 184 5.73 25.28 -5.68
N LYS A 185 5.24 25.58 -4.46
CA LYS A 185 4.27 24.70 -3.82
C LYS A 185 2.95 24.84 -4.59
N PRO A 186 2.56 23.84 -5.38
CA PRO A 186 1.44 24.00 -6.29
C PRO A 186 0.08 24.02 -5.59
N PHE A 187 0.03 23.99 -4.25
CA PHE A 187 -1.24 23.97 -3.52
C PHE A 187 -1.14 24.54 -2.10
N HIS A 188 -2.25 25.16 -1.68
CA HIS A 188 -2.53 25.55 -0.31
C HIS A 188 -3.49 24.54 0.30
N GLN A 189 -3.29 24.15 1.56
CA GLN A 189 -4.13 23.15 2.23
C GLN A 189 -4.57 23.62 3.61
N SER A 190 -5.76 23.15 4.03
CA SER A 190 -6.21 23.30 5.43
C SER A 190 -5.55 22.24 6.34
N ALA A 191 -5.62 22.42 7.66
CA ALA A 191 -5.60 21.31 8.60
C ALA A 191 -6.77 20.34 8.30
N ILE A 192 -6.80 19.18 8.99
CA ILE A 192 -8.00 18.33 8.98
C ILE A 192 -9.12 19.09 9.66
N ILE A 193 -10.26 19.19 8.98
CA ILE A 193 -11.48 19.85 9.47
C ILE A 193 -12.46 18.79 9.91
N GLU A 194 -12.88 18.88 11.13
CA GLU A 194 -13.91 18.03 11.73
C GLU A 194 -14.84 18.87 12.63
N LYS A 195 -16.00 18.34 12.97
CA LYS A 195 -16.99 18.99 13.84
C LYS A 195 -17.37 20.38 13.32
N LYS A 196 -17.12 21.44 14.07
CA LYS A 196 -17.42 22.85 13.76
C LYS A 196 -16.22 23.65 13.30
N ALA A 197 -15.05 23.00 13.13
CA ALA A 197 -13.84 23.65 12.67
C ALA A 197 -14.02 24.20 11.26
N VAL A 198 -13.34 25.31 10.98
CA VAL A 198 -13.31 25.95 9.66
C VAL A 198 -11.89 26.42 9.37
N HIS A 199 -11.59 26.59 8.10
CA HIS A 199 -10.33 27.18 7.62
C HIS A 199 -10.63 28.33 6.66
N THR A 200 -9.92 29.45 6.82
CA THR A 200 -10.05 30.58 5.91
C THR A 200 -8.86 30.61 4.95
N PHE A 201 -9.15 30.52 3.68
CA PHE A 201 -8.18 30.76 2.63
C PHE A 201 -8.17 32.22 2.23
N ASP A 202 -7.00 32.80 2.13
CA ASP A 202 -6.74 34.13 1.56
C ASP A 202 -5.41 34.05 0.80
N ILE A 203 -5.48 33.72 -0.49
CA ILE A 203 -4.37 33.23 -1.29
C ILE A 203 -4.09 34.20 -2.42
N ASP A 204 -2.84 34.58 -2.60
CA ASP A 204 -2.38 35.24 -3.84
C ASP A 204 -2.40 34.23 -4.98
N ILE A 205 -3.19 34.51 -5.99
CA ILE A 205 -3.32 33.71 -7.22
C ILE A 205 -2.95 34.50 -8.47
N THR A 206 -2.11 35.51 -8.29
CA THR A 206 -1.61 36.33 -9.41
C THR A 206 -0.92 35.44 -10.44
N GLY A 207 -1.33 35.55 -11.70
CA GLY A 207 -0.79 34.75 -12.79
C GLY A 207 -1.36 33.34 -12.94
N TRP A 208 -2.23 32.87 -12.02
CA TRP A 208 -2.91 31.60 -12.19
C TRP A 208 -3.87 31.62 -13.37
N LYS A 209 -3.82 30.58 -14.19
CA LYS A 209 -4.72 30.39 -15.34
C LYS A 209 -5.94 29.55 -14.96
N GLU A 210 -5.76 28.65 -14.01
CA GLU A 210 -6.78 27.73 -13.52
C GLU A 210 -6.86 27.82 -12.00
N LEU A 211 -8.03 27.53 -11.44
CA LEU A 211 -8.26 27.35 -10.00
C LEU A 211 -8.88 25.99 -9.76
N HIS A 212 -8.22 25.18 -8.95
CA HIS A 212 -8.66 23.87 -8.52
C HIS A 212 -9.00 23.92 -7.03
N LEU A 213 -10.26 23.63 -6.70
CA LEU A 213 -10.75 23.48 -5.35
C LEU A 213 -10.96 21.98 -5.09
N THR A 214 -10.15 21.40 -4.24
CA THR A 214 -10.17 19.96 -4.02
C THR A 214 -10.51 19.65 -2.57
N LEU A 215 -11.37 18.66 -2.36
CA LEU A 215 -11.76 18.12 -1.05
C LEU A 215 -11.25 16.69 -0.93
N GLY A 216 -10.37 16.47 0.04
CA GLY A 216 -9.87 15.15 0.43
C GLY A 216 -10.53 14.62 1.68
N ASP A 217 -10.47 13.30 1.88
CA ASP A 217 -10.78 12.65 3.14
C ASP A 217 -9.73 13.00 4.20
N GLY A 218 -10.16 13.26 5.41
CA GLY A 218 -9.30 13.54 6.56
C GLY A 218 -8.68 12.30 7.22
N GLY A 219 -8.79 11.13 6.60
CA GLY A 219 -8.15 9.87 7.03
C GLY A 219 -9.06 8.89 7.77
N ASN A 220 -10.37 9.17 7.90
CA ASN A 220 -11.35 8.26 8.51
C ASN A 220 -12.29 7.59 7.49
N GLY A 221 -12.03 7.75 6.18
CA GLY A 221 -12.87 7.31 5.09
C GLY A 221 -13.87 8.38 4.67
N THR A 222 -14.49 8.20 3.50
CA THR A 222 -15.34 9.21 2.87
C THR A 222 -16.77 9.29 3.43
N GLY A 223 -17.07 8.55 4.49
CA GLY A 223 -18.43 8.53 5.06
C GLY A 223 -18.83 9.87 5.66
N SER A 224 -19.95 10.44 5.20
CA SER A 224 -20.50 11.72 5.68
C SER A 224 -19.64 12.97 5.46
N ASP A 225 -18.67 12.94 4.56
CA ASP A 225 -17.75 14.05 4.29
C ASP A 225 -18.40 15.17 3.46
N HIS A 226 -19.38 15.87 4.04
CA HIS A 226 -20.09 16.96 3.40
C HIS A 226 -19.31 18.28 3.53
N GLY A 227 -18.21 18.40 2.77
CA GLY A 227 -17.39 19.61 2.75
C GLY A 227 -17.99 20.71 1.90
N SER A 228 -17.67 21.96 2.24
CA SER A 228 -18.21 23.11 1.54
C SER A 228 -17.27 24.30 1.54
N TRP A 229 -17.33 25.06 0.44
CA TRP A 229 -16.63 26.30 0.24
C TRP A 229 -17.63 27.44 0.46
N PHE A 230 -17.52 28.15 1.59
CA PHE A 230 -18.43 29.22 1.99
C PHE A 230 -17.87 30.59 1.55
N ASP A 231 -18.72 31.40 0.95
CA ASP A 231 -18.43 32.74 0.45
C ASP A 231 -17.16 32.80 -0.41
N PRO A 232 -16.99 31.88 -1.40
CA PRO A 232 -15.80 31.85 -2.23
C PRO A 232 -15.82 33.02 -3.23
N VAL A 233 -14.77 33.86 -3.19
CA VAL A 233 -14.65 35.04 -4.04
C VAL A 233 -13.27 35.17 -4.67
N LEU A 234 -13.25 35.77 -5.86
CA LEU A 234 -12.05 36.23 -6.54
C LEU A 234 -11.95 37.75 -6.40
N VAL A 235 -10.78 38.23 -6.00
CA VAL A 235 -10.51 39.68 -5.90
C VAL A 235 -9.62 40.08 -7.08
N LYS A 236 -9.99 41.16 -7.76
CA LYS A 236 -9.22 41.73 -8.88
C LYS A 236 -8.24 42.80 -8.41
N LYS A 237 -7.32 43.21 -9.30
CA LYS A 237 -6.35 44.28 -9.03
C LYS A 237 -6.99 45.62 -8.65
N ASP A 238 -8.17 45.91 -9.21
CA ASP A 238 -8.95 47.11 -8.91
C ASP A 238 -9.77 47.02 -7.63
N GLY A 239 -9.64 45.95 -6.87
CA GLY A 239 -10.39 45.69 -5.65
C GLY A 239 -11.79 45.13 -5.86
N SER A 240 -12.26 45.04 -7.11
CA SER A 240 -13.58 44.46 -7.39
C SER A 240 -13.62 42.96 -7.08
N ILE A 241 -14.81 42.50 -6.66
CA ILE A 241 -15.04 41.13 -6.17
C ILE A 241 -15.94 40.39 -7.17
N VAL A 242 -15.54 39.17 -7.53
CA VAL A 242 -16.35 38.25 -8.33
C VAL A 242 -16.69 37.04 -7.45
N LYS A 243 -17.95 36.75 -7.21
CA LYS A 243 -18.38 35.56 -6.50
C LYS A 243 -18.09 34.33 -7.36
N LEU A 244 -17.39 33.34 -6.80
CA LEU A 244 -17.07 32.11 -7.51
C LEU A 244 -18.32 31.29 -7.83
N THR A 245 -19.37 31.45 -7.03
CA THR A 245 -20.69 30.84 -7.23
C THR A 245 -21.44 31.32 -8.47
N ASP A 246 -21.07 32.51 -9.00
CA ASP A 246 -21.66 33.08 -10.20
C ASP A 246 -20.93 32.60 -11.47
N LEU A 247 -19.80 31.93 -11.30
CA LEU A 247 -19.01 31.40 -12.42
C LEU A 247 -19.34 29.90 -12.65
N LYS A 248 -19.35 29.54 -13.93
CA LYS A 248 -19.51 28.12 -14.32
C LYS A 248 -18.16 27.42 -14.22
N TRP A 249 -18.07 26.36 -13.39
CA TRP A 249 -16.88 25.48 -13.40
C TRP A 249 -16.75 24.69 -14.70
N SER A 250 -15.53 24.37 -15.07
CA SER A 250 -15.23 23.57 -16.27
C SER A 250 -15.47 22.08 -16.02
N LYS A 251 -15.22 21.62 -14.79
CA LYS A 251 -15.43 20.24 -14.36
C LYS A 251 -15.66 20.21 -12.85
N ALA A 252 -16.55 19.32 -12.40
CA ALA A 252 -16.68 18.96 -11.00
C ALA A 252 -16.78 17.44 -10.87
N THR A 253 -16.08 16.89 -9.87
CA THR A 253 -16.14 15.48 -9.49
C THR A 253 -16.33 15.39 -8.00
N GLN A 254 -17.01 14.36 -7.51
CA GLN A 254 -17.23 14.09 -6.10
C GLN A 254 -17.40 12.59 -5.84
N GLY A 255 -17.11 12.15 -4.63
CA GLY A 255 -17.21 10.75 -4.24
C GLY A 255 -18.65 10.26 -4.08
N TRP A 256 -19.56 11.14 -3.69
CA TRP A 256 -20.99 10.86 -3.51
C TRP A 256 -21.84 12.11 -3.67
N GLY A 257 -23.14 11.94 -3.97
CA GLY A 257 -24.08 13.03 -4.13
C GLY A 257 -23.78 13.89 -5.37
N LYS A 258 -24.02 15.21 -5.28
CA LYS A 258 -23.72 16.15 -6.38
C LYS A 258 -23.09 17.43 -5.85
N THR A 259 -22.07 17.93 -6.52
CA THR A 259 -21.54 19.29 -6.28
C THR A 259 -22.54 20.32 -6.75
N ARG A 260 -22.91 21.29 -5.88
CA ARG A 260 -23.97 22.28 -6.15
C ARG A 260 -23.69 23.62 -5.50
N VAL A 261 -24.11 24.69 -6.18
CA VAL A 261 -24.18 26.02 -5.59
C VAL A 261 -25.41 26.12 -4.72
N GLY A 262 -25.25 26.60 -3.49
CA GLY A 262 -26.34 26.83 -2.53
C GLY A 262 -26.92 25.58 -1.87
N TYR A 263 -26.40 24.40 -2.20
CA TYR A 263 -26.89 23.14 -1.64
C TYR A 263 -25.75 22.24 -1.18
N SER A 264 -26.01 21.43 -0.17
CA SER A 264 -25.11 20.35 0.27
C SER A 264 -25.10 19.20 -0.75
N PRO A 265 -24.16 18.23 -0.64
CA PRO A 265 -24.13 17.06 -1.53
C PRO A 265 -25.42 16.24 -1.52
N THR A 266 -26.16 16.26 -0.38
CA THR A 266 -27.45 15.58 -0.21
C THR A 266 -28.59 16.25 -0.97
N GLY A 267 -28.45 17.54 -1.35
CA GLY A 267 -29.50 18.34 -1.94
C GLY A 267 -30.29 19.22 -0.94
N ALA A 268 -29.94 19.18 0.35
CA ALA A 268 -30.47 20.13 1.33
C ALA A 268 -29.88 21.54 1.13
N LYS A 269 -30.59 22.58 1.48
CA LYS A 269 -30.08 23.96 1.45
C LYS A 269 -28.79 24.05 2.26
N LEU A 270 -27.76 24.66 1.66
CA LEU A 270 -26.44 24.72 2.27
C LEU A 270 -26.49 25.61 3.53
N ALA A 271 -25.97 25.08 4.61
CA ALA A 271 -25.73 25.80 5.86
C ALA A 271 -24.40 25.32 6.46
N ARG A 272 -23.74 26.22 7.19
CA ARG A 272 -22.48 25.92 7.87
C ARG A 272 -22.73 25.09 9.14
N LYS A 273 -21.89 24.11 9.39
CA LYS A 273 -21.97 23.27 10.61
C LYS A 273 -21.60 24.04 11.88
N ASP A 274 -20.81 25.12 11.77
CA ASP A 274 -20.50 26.03 12.88
C ASP A 274 -21.63 27.00 13.23
N GLY A 275 -22.72 27.00 12.46
CA GLY A 275 -23.92 27.84 12.69
C GLY A 275 -23.76 29.30 12.27
N LYS A 276 -22.61 29.72 11.74
CA LYS A 276 -22.39 31.10 11.29
C LYS A 276 -23.11 31.38 9.99
N PRO A 277 -23.55 32.64 9.75
CA PRO A 277 -24.19 33.02 8.50
C PRO A 277 -23.22 32.89 7.31
N MET A 278 -23.76 32.69 6.13
CA MET A 278 -23.08 32.71 4.83
C MET A 278 -24.00 33.38 3.80
N THR A 279 -23.40 34.00 2.78
CA THR A 279 -24.16 34.60 1.67
C THR A 279 -24.26 33.67 0.47
N ALA A 280 -23.22 32.89 0.21
CA ALA A 280 -23.14 31.97 -0.91
C ALA A 280 -22.22 30.77 -0.55
N GLY A 281 -22.30 29.67 -1.31
CA GLY A 281 -21.39 28.56 -1.09
C GLY A 281 -21.57 27.44 -2.10
N ILE A 282 -20.58 26.54 -2.13
CA ILE A 282 -20.57 25.36 -3.00
C ILE A 282 -20.37 24.14 -2.10
N GLY A 283 -21.38 23.27 -2.04
CA GLY A 283 -21.28 21.99 -1.33
C GLY A 283 -20.78 20.89 -2.24
N THR A 284 -19.89 20.04 -1.71
CA THR A 284 -19.33 18.88 -2.39
C THR A 284 -19.04 17.75 -1.39
N HIS A 285 -18.70 16.57 -1.88
CA HIS A 285 -18.37 15.41 -1.04
C HIS A 285 -16.94 14.94 -1.31
N SER A 286 -16.24 14.44 -0.31
CA SER A 286 -14.93 13.83 -0.50
C SER A 286 -15.05 12.50 -1.30
N ILE A 287 -14.14 12.09 -2.13
CA ILE A 287 -13.05 12.91 -2.68
C ILE A 287 -13.63 13.71 -3.85
N GLY A 288 -13.52 15.04 -3.79
CA GLY A 288 -14.14 15.91 -4.79
C GLY A 288 -13.17 16.96 -5.34
N SER A 289 -13.40 17.39 -6.58
CA SER A 289 -12.63 18.46 -7.20
C SER A 289 -13.54 19.34 -8.06
N ILE A 290 -13.35 20.67 -7.97
CA ILE A 290 -14.04 21.66 -8.77
C ILE A 290 -12.97 22.47 -9.50
N ILE A 291 -13.07 22.55 -10.83
CA ILE A 291 -12.04 23.15 -11.69
C ILE A 291 -12.61 24.33 -12.46
N TYR A 292 -11.99 25.47 -12.32
CA TYR A 292 -12.23 26.68 -13.14
C TYR A 292 -11.03 26.90 -14.04
N LYS A 293 -11.16 26.58 -15.35
CA LYS A 293 -10.07 26.72 -16.35
C LYS A 293 -9.85 28.13 -16.86
N LYS A 294 -10.80 29.03 -16.62
CA LYS A 294 -10.70 30.44 -17.04
C LYS A 294 -11.08 31.32 -15.86
N LEU A 295 -10.12 32.04 -15.34
CA LEU A 295 -10.36 33.04 -14.31
C LEU A 295 -10.65 34.41 -14.96
N PRO A 296 -11.51 35.27 -14.36
CA PRO A 296 -11.74 36.62 -14.81
C PRO A 296 -10.44 37.42 -14.92
N ALA A 297 -10.30 38.22 -15.97
CA ALA A 297 -9.12 39.05 -16.17
C ALA A 297 -8.87 39.98 -14.97
N GLY A 298 -7.60 40.12 -14.59
CA GLY A 298 -7.20 40.95 -13.46
C GLY A 298 -7.37 40.28 -12.07
N THR A 299 -7.77 39.03 -11.99
CA THR A 299 -7.83 38.27 -10.71
C THR A 299 -6.44 38.15 -10.12
N VAL A 300 -6.33 38.50 -8.83
CA VAL A 300 -5.07 38.43 -8.06
C VAL A 300 -5.20 37.65 -6.75
N ARG A 301 -6.42 37.50 -6.19
CA ARG A 301 -6.62 36.79 -4.91
C ARG A 301 -7.84 35.89 -4.94
N PHE A 302 -7.74 34.79 -4.24
CA PHE A 302 -8.87 33.91 -3.88
C PHE A 302 -9.11 33.93 -2.39
N LYS A 303 -10.35 34.16 -1.98
CA LYS A 303 -10.76 34.12 -0.57
C LYS A 303 -11.97 33.23 -0.38
N CYS A 304 -11.98 32.43 0.66
CA CYS A 304 -13.16 31.68 1.09
C CYS A 304 -13.01 31.17 2.54
N THR A 305 -14.11 30.76 3.13
CA THR A 305 -14.10 29.90 4.33
C THR A 305 -14.45 28.47 3.92
N ALA A 306 -13.63 27.51 4.28
CA ALA A 306 -13.85 26.08 4.04
C ALA A 306 -14.26 25.38 5.33
N GLY A 307 -15.23 24.47 5.26
CA GLY A 307 -15.74 23.78 6.44
C GLY A 307 -16.76 22.71 6.09
N LEU A 308 -17.32 22.07 7.11
CA LEU A 308 -18.37 21.06 6.94
C LEU A 308 -19.74 21.72 6.82
N ALA A 309 -20.63 21.15 5.99
CA ALA A 309 -22.03 21.51 5.92
C ALA A 309 -22.79 21.00 7.15
N SER A 310 -23.92 21.63 7.48
CA SER A 310 -24.80 21.18 8.58
C SER A 310 -25.34 19.76 8.41
N THR A 311 -25.34 19.24 7.19
CA THR A 311 -25.73 17.86 6.84
C THR A 311 -24.63 16.82 7.06
N ASP A 312 -23.48 17.24 7.55
CA ASP A 312 -22.39 16.33 7.92
C ASP A 312 -22.67 15.64 9.26
N HIS A 313 -22.41 14.33 9.34
CA HIS A 313 -22.65 13.48 10.52
C HIS A 313 -21.38 12.78 11.02
N GLY A 314 -20.24 13.50 11.06
CA GLY A 314 -19.00 12.97 11.62
C GLY A 314 -17.86 12.80 10.60
N GLY A 315 -17.99 13.45 9.46
CA GLY A 315 -16.93 13.50 8.45
C GLY A 315 -15.68 14.23 8.93
N LYS A 316 -14.55 13.85 8.35
CA LYS A 316 -13.27 14.54 8.49
C LYS A 316 -12.73 14.83 7.10
N VAL A 317 -12.40 16.08 6.85
CA VAL A 317 -12.03 16.51 5.49
C VAL A 317 -10.78 17.40 5.50
N ARG A 318 -10.09 17.44 4.36
CA ARG A 318 -9.04 18.42 4.12
C ARG A 318 -9.31 19.13 2.79
N PHE A 319 -9.18 20.44 2.81
CA PHE A 319 -9.38 21.29 1.65
C PHE A 319 -8.05 21.69 1.02
N TYR A 320 -8.01 21.72 -0.31
CA TYR A 320 -6.83 22.11 -1.08
C TYR A 320 -7.24 23.14 -2.13
N VAL A 321 -6.40 24.15 -2.31
CA VAL A 321 -6.52 25.18 -3.36
C VAL A 321 -5.23 25.19 -4.16
N SER A 322 -5.32 25.06 -5.49
CA SER A 322 -4.14 24.92 -6.36
C SER A 322 -4.39 25.48 -7.75
N ASN A 323 -3.34 25.67 -8.54
CA ASN A 323 -3.40 26.04 -9.95
C ASN A 323 -3.29 24.83 -10.90
N GLN A 324 -3.21 23.63 -10.36
CA GLN A 324 -3.13 22.36 -11.10
C GLN A 324 -3.79 21.23 -10.29
N PRO A 325 -4.10 20.08 -10.91
CA PRO A 325 -4.73 18.98 -10.21
C PRO A 325 -3.89 18.48 -9.02
N VAL A 326 -4.52 18.33 -7.86
CA VAL A 326 -3.91 17.69 -6.70
C VAL A 326 -3.97 16.18 -6.89
N THR A 327 -2.84 15.54 -7.18
CA THR A 327 -2.75 14.12 -7.51
C THR A 327 -2.55 13.22 -6.30
N LYS A 328 -2.16 13.78 -5.15
CA LYS A 328 -1.98 13.05 -3.88
C LYS A 328 -2.96 13.57 -2.84
N LEU A 329 -4.17 13.08 -2.87
CA LEU A 329 -5.12 13.26 -1.78
C LEU A 329 -4.77 12.24 -0.68
N ALA A 330 -4.57 12.72 0.55
CA ALA A 330 -4.48 11.85 1.70
C ALA A 330 -5.89 11.26 1.93
N GLY A 331 -6.06 10.02 1.57
CA GLY A 331 -7.28 9.24 1.72
C GLY A 331 -7.13 7.97 0.90
N LYS A 332 -7.45 6.84 1.50
CA LYS A 332 -7.64 5.61 0.75
C LYS A 332 -8.87 5.82 -0.13
N GLY A 333 -8.68 6.22 -1.38
CA GLY A 333 -9.74 6.15 -2.38
C GLY A 333 -10.39 4.78 -2.31
N LYS A 334 -11.72 4.69 -2.46
CA LYS A 334 -12.36 3.40 -2.75
C LYS A 334 -11.62 2.82 -3.94
N GLN A 335 -10.83 1.77 -3.69
CA GLN A 335 -10.38 0.91 -4.77
C GLN A 335 -11.64 0.40 -5.45
N GLU A 336 -11.76 0.62 -6.74
CA GLU A 336 -12.69 -0.18 -7.54
C GLU A 336 -12.28 -1.63 -7.35
N ILE A 337 -13.00 -2.31 -6.49
CA ILE A 337 -12.89 -3.76 -6.35
C ILE A 337 -13.50 -4.28 -7.64
N ALA A 338 -12.67 -4.85 -8.50
CA ALA A 338 -13.16 -5.55 -9.67
C ALA A 338 -14.13 -6.62 -9.20
N GLU A 339 -15.40 -6.51 -9.57
CA GLU A 339 -16.44 -7.45 -9.17
C GLU A 339 -16.31 -8.75 -9.96
N GLY A 340 -16.54 -9.87 -9.30
CA GLY A 340 -16.61 -11.18 -9.90
C GLY A 340 -15.48 -12.15 -9.54
N PRO A 341 -15.60 -13.45 -9.94
CA PRO A 341 -14.65 -14.50 -9.55
C PRO A 341 -13.24 -14.34 -10.15
N HIS A 342 -13.07 -13.41 -11.08
CA HIS A 342 -11.80 -13.07 -11.73
C HIS A 342 -11.32 -11.67 -11.37
N ALA A 343 -11.81 -11.10 -10.26
CA ALA A 343 -11.36 -9.81 -9.78
C ALA A 343 -9.82 -9.72 -9.78
N ILE A 344 -9.31 -8.76 -10.53
CA ILE A 344 -7.86 -8.57 -10.66
C ILE A 344 -7.36 -7.96 -9.33
N PRO A 345 -6.46 -8.63 -8.60
CA PRO A 345 -5.92 -8.07 -7.37
C PRO A 345 -5.22 -6.74 -7.67
N ASN A 346 -5.17 -5.85 -6.68
CA ASN A 346 -4.45 -4.58 -6.81
C ASN A 346 -2.97 -4.83 -7.13
N SER A 347 -2.64 -4.87 -8.41
CA SER A 347 -1.28 -5.14 -8.89
C SER A 347 -0.29 -4.04 -8.51
N ALA A 348 -0.76 -2.81 -8.33
CA ALA A 348 0.09 -1.68 -7.93
C ALA A 348 0.76 -1.90 -6.56
N VAL A 349 0.16 -2.69 -5.68
CA VAL A 349 0.73 -3.04 -4.36
C VAL A 349 1.36 -4.42 -4.37
N VAL A 350 0.67 -5.41 -4.94
CA VAL A 350 1.06 -6.83 -4.86
C VAL A 350 2.28 -7.12 -5.72
N LEU A 351 2.29 -6.68 -6.98
CA LEU A 351 3.38 -7.00 -7.91
C LEU A 351 4.75 -6.47 -7.43
N PRO A 352 4.89 -5.19 -7.00
CA PRO A 352 6.18 -4.71 -6.49
C PRO A 352 6.66 -5.48 -5.25
N HIS A 353 5.75 -5.85 -4.36
CA HIS A 353 6.11 -6.66 -3.18
C HIS A 353 6.65 -8.04 -3.58
N VAL A 354 5.97 -8.73 -4.49
CA VAL A 354 6.36 -10.05 -4.96
C VAL A 354 7.66 -9.99 -5.77
N ALA A 355 7.85 -8.94 -6.59
CA ALA A 355 9.08 -8.73 -7.34
C ALA A 355 10.30 -8.54 -6.42
N ARG A 356 10.17 -7.72 -5.36
CA ARG A 356 11.21 -7.56 -4.34
C ARG A 356 11.52 -8.88 -3.63
N LYS A 357 10.49 -9.63 -3.26
CA LYS A 357 10.68 -10.97 -2.67
C LYS A 357 11.43 -11.89 -3.63
N ALA A 358 11.12 -11.85 -4.92
CA ALA A 358 11.81 -12.64 -5.94
C ALA A 358 13.29 -12.26 -6.07
N LEU A 359 13.61 -10.96 -6.04
CA LEU A 359 15.00 -10.47 -6.02
C LEU A 359 15.79 -10.99 -4.82
N VAL A 360 15.15 -11.02 -3.64
CA VAL A 360 15.76 -11.61 -2.43
C VAL A 360 15.96 -13.12 -2.60
N ASP A 361 14.92 -13.84 -3.06
CA ASP A 361 14.97 -15.30 -3.20
C ASP A 361 16.03 -15.79 -4.20
N MET A 362 16.33 -14.98 -5.22
CA MET A 362 17.39 -15.29 -6.20
C MET A 362 18.77 -14.72 -5.84
N ASN A 363 18.87 -14.06 -4.67
CA ASN A 363 20.10 -13.38 -4.22
C ASN A 363 20.65 -12.37 -5.25
N ALA A 364 19.78 -11.52 -5.82
CA ALA A 364 20.13 -10.54 -6.85
C ALA A 364 20.74 -9.25 -6.27
N GLY A 365 21.59 -9.36 -5.23
CA GLY A 365 22.15 -8.21 -4.51
C GLY A 365 22.96 -7.28 -5.42
N GLU A 366 23.81 -7.81 -6.28
CA GLU A 366 24.61 -7.03 -7.23
C GLU A 366 23.74 -6.18 -8.16
N ALA A 367 22.71 -6.76 -8.78
CA ALA A 367 21.80 -6.04 -9.65
C ALA A 367 21.03 -4.93 -8.87
N CYS A 368 20.65 -5.22 -7.62
CA CYS A 368 20.03 -4.21 -6.76
C CYS A 368 20.96 -3.03 -6.44
N ILE A 369 22.25 -3.30 -6.21
CA ILE A 369 23.25 -2.25 -5.95
C ILE A 369 23.46 -1.41 -7.20
N GLN A 370 23.58 -2.02 -8.38
CA GLN A 370 23.72 -1.31 -9.66
C GLN A 370 22.50 -0.43 -10.00
N ALA A 371 21.32 -0.74 -9.46
CA ALA A 371 20.10 0.05 -9.65
C ALA A 371 20.03 1.30 -8.75
N ILE A 372 20.95 1.47 -7.78
CA ILE A 372 20.99 2.61 -6.88
C ILE A 372 21.36 3.88 -7.67
N GLY A 373 20.65 4.98 -7.42
CA GLY A 373 20.78 6.23 -8.16
C GLY A 373 19.95 6.27 -9.46
N GLY A 374 19.35 5.15 -9.88
CA GLY A 374 18.49 5.04 -11.04
C GLY A 374 16.99 5.04 -10.70
N VAL A 375 16.16 4.89 -11.75
CA VAL A 375 14.68 4.88 -11.64
C VAL A 375 14.14 3.74 -10.78
N ASN A 376 14.90 2.65 -10.61
CA ASN A 376 14.50 1.45 -9.86
C ASN A 376 15.08 1.42 -8.43
N GLN A 377 15.71 2.51 -7.98
CA GLN A 377 16.39 2.59 -6.68
C GLN A 377 15.52 2.15 -5.51
N GLU A 378 14.26 2.61 -5.45
CA GLU A 378 13.41 2.32 -4.28
C GLU A 378 13.09 0.83 -4.16
N GLY A 379 12.76 0.18 -5.27
CA GLY A 379 12.54 -1.26 -5.32
C GLY A 379 13.78 -2.06 -4.95
N ALA A 380 14.94 -1.63 -5.44
CA ALA A 380 16.24 -2.23 -5.15
C ALA A 380 16.61 -2.13 -3.67
N LEU A 381 16.53 -0.93 -3.08
CA LEU A 381 16.82 -0.70 -1.66
C LEU A 381 15.87 -1.48 -0.74
N MET A 382 14.57 -1.54 -1.11
CA MET A 382 13.60 -2.34 -0.37
C MET A 382 13.89 -3.85 -0.44
N ALA A 383 14.45 -4.36 -1.54
CA ALA A 383 14.91 -5.75 -1.63
C ALA A 383 16.18 -5.96 -0.79
N LEU A 384 17.16 -5.06 -0.91
CA LEU A 384 18.41 -5.09 -0.13
C LEU A 384 18.17 -5.09 1.39
N ASN A 385 17.10 -4.49 1.88
CA ASN A 385 16.72 -4.53 3.31
C ASN A 385 16.62 -5.95 3.90
N TYR A 386 16.54 -6.97 3.07
CA TYR A 386 16.39 -8.38 3.48
C TYR A 386 17.58 -9.25 3.06
N MET A 387 18.65 -8.68 2.51
CA MET A 387 19.81 -9.41 2.03
C MET A 387 20.99 -9.27 3.00
N HIS A 388 20.98 -10.11 4.06
CA HIS A 388 22.08 -10.19 5.02
C HIS A 388 23.21 -11.07 4.45
N ASP A 389 23.81 -10.60 3.36
CA ASP A 389 24.96 -11.18 2.68
C ASP A 389 26.17 -10.28 2.88
N THR A 390 27.32 -10.86 3.24
CA THR A 390 28.52 -10.10 3.58
C THR A 390 29.06 -9.30 2.41
N ASN A 391 29.05 -9.88 1.20
CA ASN A 391 29.55 -9.22 -0.01
C ASN A 391 28.61 -8.10 -0.45
N VAL A 392 27.30 -8.35 -0.41
CA VAL A 392 26.28 -7.35 -0.75
C VAL A 392 26.39 -6.14 0.17
N VAL A 393 26.56 -6.36 1.47
CA VAL A 393 26.71 -5.26 2.44
C VAL A 393 28.01 -4.50 2.24
N ASP A 394 29.11 -5.18 1.92
CA ASP A 394 30.38 -4.51 1.65
C ASP A 394 30.29 -3.61 0.41
N GLN A 395 29.68 -4.08 -0.67
CA GLN A 395 29.43 -3.26 -1.86
C GLN A 395 28.48 -2.10 -1.56
N LEU A 396 27.42 -2.32 -0.76
CA LEU A 396 26.49 -1.26 -0.37
C LEU A 396 27.19 -0.16 0.46
N ILE A 397 28.10 -0.52 1.35
CA ILE A 397 28.93 0.43 2.12
C ILE A 397 29.85 1.21 1.20
N GLU A 398 30.43 0.55 0.20
CA GLU A 398 31.29 1.20 -0.78
C GLU A 398 30.50 2.24 -1.60
N GLU A 399 29.33 1.88 -2.12
CA GLU A 399 28.45 2.79 -2.83
C GLU A 399 27.98 3.95 -1.95
N PHE A 400 27.58 3.68 -0.70
CA PHE A 400 27.23 4.71 0.28
C PHE A 400 28.34 5.73 0.47
N SER A 401 29.61 5.28 0.50
CA SER A 401 30.77 6.13 0.71
C SER A 401 31.04 7.04 -0.49
N LYS A 402 30.83 6.56 -1.71
CA LYS A 402 31.03 7.30 -2.96
C LYS A 402 29.92 8.29 -3.29
N MET A 403 28.72 8.09 -2.73
CA MET A 403 27.55 8.91 -3.05
C MET A 403 27.73 10.37 -2.72
N LYS A 404 27.40 11.23 -3.71
CA LYS A 404 27.34 12.69 -3.57
C LYS A 404 25.90 13.20 -3.38
N ASP A 405 24.93 12.56 -4.05
CA ASP A 405 23.51 12.91 -3.90
C ASP A 405 23.01 12.65 -2.48
N SER A 406 22.54 13.71 -1.83
CA SER A 406 22.14 13.69 -0.42
C SER A 406 20.93 12.79 -0.19
N VAL A 407 19.94 12.82 -1.08
CA VAL A 407 18.69 12.06 -0.93
C VAL A 407 18.95 10.56 -1.10
N SER A 408 19.65 10.16 -2.15
CA SER A 408 20.02 8.75 -2.37
C SER A 408 20.90 8.24 -1.24
N LYS A 409 21.81 9.06 -0.73
CA LYS A 409 22.66 8.71 0.41
C LYS A 409 21.85 8.45 1.68
N GLN A 410 20.86 9.29 1.99
CA GLN A 410 19.94 9.09 3.12
C GLN A 410 19.10 7.81 2.96
N ARG A 411 18.68 7.47 1.74
CA ARG A 411 17.94 6.25 1.45
C ARG A 411 18.80 5.01 1.63
N VAL A 412 20.06 5.04 1.19
CA VAL A 412 21.00 3.94 1.43
C VAL A 412 21.33 3.82 2.93
N ALA A 413 21.47 4.95 3.66
CA ALA A 413 21.61 4.92 5.12
C ALA A 413 20.44 4.19 5.79
N LYS A 414 19.19 4.41 5.34
CA LYS A 414 18.00 3.67 5.82
C LYS A 414 18.17 2.17 5.65
N THR A 415 18.65 1.73 4.50
CA THR A 415 18.91 0.30 4.23
C THR A 415 20.04 -0.25 5.11
N LEU A 416 21.13 0.48 5.30
CA LEU A 416 22.22 0.07 6.17
C LEU A 416 21.78 -0.03 7.64
N ILE A 417 20.96 0.92 8.12
CA ILE A 417 20.37 0.84 9.48
C ILE A 417 19.53 -0.45 9.61
N ARG A 418 18.70 -0.74 8.63
CA ARG A 418 17.91 -1.97 8.59
C ARG A 418 18.79 -3.22 8.65
N LEU A 419 19.94 -3.23 7.95
CA LEU A 419 20.87 -4.34 7.88
C LEU A 419 21.84 -4.44 9.07
N THR A 420 21.85 -3.47 9.99
CA THR A 420 22.74 -3.51 11.17
C THR A 420 22.49 -4.75 12.03
N ASN A 421 21.24 -5.10 12.22
CA ASN A 421 20.83 -6.32 12.92
C ASN A 421 20.07 -7.27 12.00
N ARG A 422 19.89 -8.50 12.43
CA ARG A 422 19.02 -9.47 11.78
C ARG A 422 18.06 -10.08 12.79
N GLU A 423 17.00 -10.74 12.33
CA GLU A 423 16.14 -11.52 13.18
C GLU A 423 16.90 -12.72 13.76
N LYS A 424 16.71 -13.01 15.05
CA LYS A 424 17.25 -14.21 15.67
C LYS A 424 16.74 -15.45 14.92
N VAL A 425 17.65 -16.38 14.65
CA VAL A 425 17.26 -17.66 14.06
C VAL A 425 16.38 -18.42 15.05
N TYR A 426 15.30 -19.04 14.58
CA TYR A 426 14.44 -19.86 15.42
C TYR A 426 15.22 -21.03 16.01
N ASP A 427 15.21 -21.11 17.33
CA ASP A 427 15.97 -22.10 18.12
C ASP A 427 15.11 -23.28 18.60
N GLY A 428 13.84 -23.34 18.19
CA GLY A 428 12.87 -24.34 18.65
C GLY A 428 12.08 -23.93 19.88
N GLU A 429 12.50 -22.89 20.61
CA GLU A 429 11.90 -22.48 21.89
C GLU A 429 11.36 -21.04 21.84
N THR A 430 11.96 -20.19 21.00
CA THR A 430 11.56 -18.78 20.90
C THR A 430 10.20 -18.63 20.23
N TRP A 431 9.21 -18.15 20.98
CA TRP A 431 7.87 -17.87 20.48
C TRP A 431 7.59 -16.37 20.41
N TRP A 432 7.21 -15.86 19.23
CA TRP A 432 6.95 -14.43 19.02
C TRP A 432 5.63 -13.94 19.63
N SER A 433 4.85 -14.78 20.32
CA SER A 433 3.54 -14.43 20.86
C SER A 433 2.45 -14.23 19.79
N THR A 434 1.19 -14.28 20.21
CA THR A 434 0.02 -13.95 19.35
C THR A 434 -0.10 -12.47 19.07
N ARG A 435 0.63 -11.63 19.80
CA ARG A 435 0.73 -10.17 19.60
C ARG A 435 2.20 -9.75 19.60
N PRO A 436 2.92 -10.03 18.51
CA PRO A 436 4.34 -9.66 18.44
C PRO A 436 4.52 -8.15 18.51
N ASP A 437 5.63 -7.73 19.08
CA ASP A 437 6.03 -6.32 19.06
C ASP A 437 6.38 -5.88 17.64
N THR A 438 5.56 -5.01 17.07
CA THR A 438 5.75 -4.50 15.70
C THR A 438 6.52 -3.18 15.65
N ARG A 439 7.07 -2.72 16.78
CA ARG A 439 7.89 -1.52 16.84
C ARG A 439 9.31 -1.85 16.36
N GLY A 440 9.64 -1.52 15.19
CA GLY A 440 10.92 -1.83 14.57
C GLY A 440 10.86 -3.08 13.69
N PRO A 441 11.94 -3.34 12.95
CA PRO A 441 11.96 -4.32 11.87
C PRO A 441 12.11 -5.78 12.31
N TYR A 442 12.56 -6.03 13.53
CA TYR A 442 12.84 -7.35 14.09
C TYR A 442 12.14 -7.54 15.43
N TYR A 443 11.66 -8.76 15.68
CA TYR A 443 11.10 -9.13 16.98
C TYR A 443 12.21 -9.40 18.00
N TYR A 444 13.26 -10.10 17.55
CA TYR A 444 14.45 -10.41 18.35
C TYR A 444 15.70 -10.01 17.57
N PRO A 445 16.05 -8.72 17.59
CA PRO A 445 17.22 -8.23 16.86
C PRO A 445 18.50 -8.84 17.44
N THR A 446 19.33 -9.41 16.58
CA THR A 446 20.65 -9.94 16.96
C THR A 446 21.72 -9.35 16.04
N ALA A 447 22.91 -9.17 16.61
CA ALA A 447 24.10 -8.81 15.88
C ALA A 447 24.50 -9.95 14.91
N TRP A 448 25.21 -9.57 13.85
CA TRP A 448 25.79 -10.48 12.89
C TRP A 448 27.14 -9.95 12.39
N GLU A 449 27.80 -10.67 11.51
CA GLU A 449 29.18 -10.37 11.07
C GLU A 449 29.42 -8.93 10.61
N LYS A 450 28.43 -8.25 10.02
CA LYS A 450 28.57 -6.87 9.52
C LYS A 450 28.03 -5.79 10.46
N THR A 451 27.42 -6.14 11.58
CA THR A 451 26.84 -5.19 12.55
C THR A 451 27.80 -4.06 12.91
N GLU A 452 29.02 -4.40 13.37
CA GLU A 452 29.98 -3.39 13.77
C GLU A 452 30.49 -2.53 12.61
N LYS A 453 30.71 -3.14 11.44
CA LYS A 453 31.19 -2.43 10.24
C LYS A 453 30.16 -1.40 9.79
N ILE A 454 28.90 -1.79 9.73
CA ILE A 454 27.78 -0.90 9.36
C ILE A 454 27.67 0.24 10.38
N ALA A 455 27.68 -0.07 11.69
CA ALA A 455 27.59 0.94 12.75
C ALA A 455 28.72 1.97 12.66
N LYS A 456 29.98 1.53 12.47
CA LYS A 456 31.13 2.43 12.30
C LYS A 456 30.96 3.38 11.11
N VAL A 457 30.49 2.88 9.98
CA VAL A 457 30.27 3.67 8.76
C VAL A 457 29.17 4.71 8.96
N LEU A 458 28.03 4.33 9.54
CA LEU A 458 26.92 5.23 9.82
C LEU A 458 27.30 6.33 10.82
N VAL A 459 27.99 5.98 11.91
CA VAL A 459 28.47 6.93 12.91
C VAL A 459 29.51 7.90 12.31
N SER A 460 30.43 7.41 11.49
CA SER A 460 31.40 8.26 10.79
C SER A 460 30.71 9.23 9.84
N ALA A 461 29.72 8.76 9.07
CA ALA A 461 28.95 9.61 8.18
C ALA A 461 28.14 10.68 8.93
N ALA A 462 27.56 10.33 10.08
CA ALA A 462 26.82 11.27 10.92
C ALA A 462 27.73 12.35 11.55
N LYS A 463 28.99 12.03 11.85
CA LYS A 463 29.98 13.01 12.39
C LYS A 463 30.48 13.98 11.33
N ASN A 464 30.73 13.49 10.12
CA ASN A 464 31.51 14.21 9.10
C ASN A 464 30.65 14.79 7.95
N ARG A 465 29.32 14.76 8.05
CA ARG A 465 28.40 15.14 6.97
C ARG A 465 27.33 16.12 7.45
N SER A 466 26.41 16.44 6.55
CA SER A 466 25.37 17.45 6.79
C SER A 466 24.52 17.15 8.04
N PRO A 467 23.97 18.18 8.68
CA PRO A 467 23.02 18.04 9.79
C PRO A 467 21.82 17.15 9.43
N GLU A 468 21.35 17.21 8.17
CA GLU A 468 20.21 16.43 7.66
C GLU A 468 20.53 14.93 7.67
N LEU A 469 21.71 14.53 7.20
CA LEU A 469 22.09 13.11 7.20
C LEU A 469 22.23 12.58 8.64
N ARG A 470 22.81 13.38 9.55
CA ARG A 470 22.91 13.06 10.97
C ARG A 470 21.52 12.83 11.58
N TYR A 471 20.59 13.76 11.32
CA TYR A 471 19.23 13.68 11.79
C TYR A 471 18.52 12.42 11.26
N VAL A 472 18.60 12.17 9.95
CA VAL A 472 17.98 10.98 9.32
C VAL A 472 18.53 9.69 9.93
N ILE A 473 19.86 9.58 10.13
CA ILE A 473 20.47 8.40 10.74
C ILE A 473 19.96 8.23 12.19
N SER A 474 19.89 9.30 12.97
CA SER A 474 19.43 9.25 14.36
C SER A 474 17.98 8.83 14.48
N GLU A 475 17.09 9.44 13.69
CA GLU A 475 15.66 9.14 13.70
C GLU A 475 15.36 7.70 13.24
N LEU A 476 16.02 7.26 12.16
CA LEU A 476 15.81 5.92 11.63
C LEU A 476 16.39 4.85 12.56
N ALA A 477 17.56 5.09 13.17
CA ALA A 477 18.13 4.18 14.15
C ALA A 477 17.21 4.03 15.37
N THR A 478 16.66 5.15 15.86
CA THR A 478 15.67 5.15 16.96
C THR A 478 14.41 4.38 16.58
N LYS A 479 13.85 4.65 15.40
CA LYS A 479 12.66 3.97 14.88
C LYS A 479 12.86 2.47 14.76
N ASP A 480 14.00 2.06 14.23
CA ASP A 480 14.33 0.65 13.98
C ASP A 480 14.96 -0.04 15.20
N ARG A 481 15.13 0.69 16.32
CA ARG A 481 15.74 0.19 17.56
C ARG A 481 17.16 -0.35 17.35
N VAL A 482 17.93 0.36 16.54
CA VAL A 482 19.34 0.05 16.28
C VAL A 482 20.21 0.93 17.17
N GLU A 483 21.04 0.30 17.97
CA GLU A 483 22.04 1.00 18.76
C GLU A 483 23.26 1.30 17.90
N LEU A 484 23.64 2.57 17.82
CA LEU A 484 24.83 3.05 17.11
C LEU A 484 25.77 3.74 18.12
N PRO A 485 26.67 3.00 18.77
CA PRO A 485 27.58 3.56 19.78
C PRO A 485 28.42 4.71 19.21
N GLY A 486 28.40 5.84 19.89
CA GLY A 486 29.13 7.05 19.48
C GLY A 486 28.42 7.90 18.41
N LEU A 487 27.16 7.62 18.11
CA LEU A 487 26.34 8.50 17.29
C LEU A 487 26.17 9.85 18.00
N PRO A 488 26.50 11.00 17.34
CA PRO A 488 26.25 12.31 17.90
C PRO A 488 24.74 12.49 18.13
N LYS A 489 24.36 13.08 19.28
CA LYS A 489 22.96 13.47 19.49
C LYS A 489 22.54 14.41 18.38
N ALA A 490 21.39 14.15 17.78
CA ALA A 490 20.79 15.09 16.86
C ALA A 490 20.55 16.40 17.64
N GLU A 491 21.16 17.49 17.23
CA GLU A 491 20.77 18.80 17.70
C GLU A 491 19.38 19.05 17.17
N THR A 492 18.36 18.74 17.98
CA THR A 492 17.05 19.33 17.78
C THR A 492 17.25 20.81 18.00
N THR A 493 17.34 21.57 16.94
CA THR A 493 17.09 23.01 17.00
C THR A 493 15.64 23.11 17.48
N GLN A 494 15.44 23.20 18.76
CA GLN A 494 14.19 23.65 19.34
C GLN A 494 14.01 25.10 18.88
N VAL A 495 13.40 25.26 17.71
CA VAL A 495 12.70 26.50 17.42
C VAL A 495 11.61 26.56 18.49
N GLY A 496 11.76 27.54 19.41
CA GLY A 496 10.98 27.66 20.61
C GLY A 496 9.50 27.39 20.43
N VAL A 497 9.12 26.17 20.75
CA VAL A 497 7.76 25.90 21.17
C VAL A 497 7.67 26.58 22.54
N LYS A 498 6.98 27.74 22.58
CA LYS A 498 6.56 28.35 23.83
C LYS A 498 5.98 27.23 24.67
N ASP A 499 6.48 27.14 25.92
CA ASP A 499 6.09 26.16 26.92
C ASP A 499 4.61 25.80 26.78
N GLU A 500 4.32 24.56 26.34
CA GLU A 500 2.99 24.00 26.51
C GLU A 500 2.69 24.03 28.01
N PRO A 501 1.49 24.46 28.40
CA PRO A 501 1.14 24.54 29.80
C PRO A 501 1.32 23.16 30.44
N LYS A 502 2.20 23.05 31.43
CA LYS A 502 2.39 21.85 32.23
C LYS A 502 1.05 21.47 32.85
N VAL A 503 0.37 20.49 32.27
CA VAL A 503 -0.88 19.95 32.84
C VAL A 503 -0.52 19.31 34.19
N ASN A 504 -0.96 19.91 35.26
CA ASN A 504 -0.73 19.40 36.61
C ASN A 504 -1.75 18.30 36.92
N LEU A 505 -1.36 17.06 36.60
CA LEU A 505 -2.19 15.86 36.81
C LEU A 505 -2.68 15.70 38.26
N LYS A 506 -1.97 16.24 39.25
CA LYS A 506 -2.38 16.24 40.66
C LYS A 506 -3.64 17.08 40.88
N LYS A 507 -3.81 18.19 40.14
CA LYS A 507 -4.97 19.05 40.20
C LYS A 507 -6.23 18.44 39.58
N ILE A 508 -6.06 17.47 38.69
CA ILE A 508 -7.16 16.77 38.01
C ILE A 508 -7.69 15.59 38.88
N MET A 509 -6.81 14.99 39.69
CA MET A 509 -7.17 13.83 40.54
C MET A 509 -7.71 14.18 41.94
N ASP A 510 -7.61 15.43 42.38
CA ASP A 510 -7.93 15.83 43.76
C ASP A 510 -9.40 16.20 43.99
N LYS A 511 -10.28 16.02 43.02
CA LYS A 511 -11.73 16.17 43.18
C LYS A 511 -12.47 14.87 42.87
N GLN A 512 -12.60 14.03 43.89
CA GLN A 512 -13.65 13.01 44.05
C GLN A 512 -13.87 12.06 42.87
N GLY A 513 -12.82 11.53 42.22
CA GLY A 513 -13.00 10.40 41.28
C GLY A 513 -13.98 10.62 40.12
N GLN A 514 -14.46 11.84 39.90
CA GLN A 514 -15.25 12.19 38.73
C GLN A 514 -14.35 12.87 37.69
N VAL A 515 -14.15 12.17 36.59
CA VAL A 515 -13.51 12.72 35.40
C VAL A 515 -14.49 13.73 34.79
N GLY A 516 -14.23 15.02 35.02
CA GLY A 516 -14.90 16.08 34.24
C GLY A 516 -14.60 15.86 32.74
N GLU A 517 -15.49 16.34 31.87
CA GLU A 517 -15.37 16.20 30.42
C GLU A 517 -13.99 16.61 29.94
N MET A 518 -13.09 15.62 29.80
CA MET A 518 -11.80 15.79 29.16
C MET A 518 -11.93 15.58 27.65
N SER A 519 -11.32 16.43 26.86
CA SER A 519 -11.22 16.17 25.43
C SER A 519 -10.39 14.91 25.16
N ILE A 520 -10.67 14.20 24.07
CA ILE A 520 -9.89 13.02 23.66
C ILE A 520 -8.41 13.39 23.48
N GLU A 521 -8.12 14.64 23.15
CA GLU A 521 -6.76 15.18 23.04
C GLU A 521 -6.03 15.22 24.39
N ASP A 522 -6.71 15.65 25.44
CA ASP A 522 -6.15 15.70 26.81
C ASP A 522 -5.89 14.29 27.35
N VAL A 523 -6.76 13.32 27.05
CA VAL A 523 -6.58 11.91 27.38
C VAL A 523 -5.41 11.30 26.61
N THR A 524 -5.24 11.65 25.34
CA THR A 524 -4.16 11.14 24.49
C THR A 524 -2.81 11.68 24.93
N ILE A 525 -2.74 12.96 25.32
CA ILE A 525 -1.53 13.60 25.87
C ILE A 525 -1.19 13.00 27.25
N ALA A 526 -2.20 12.77 28.10
CA ALA A 526 -2.01 12.13 29.40
C ALA A 526 -1.51 10.68 29.27
N LEU A 527 -2.09 9.88 28.38
CA LEU A 527 -1.68 8.50 28.11
C LEU A 527 -0.30 8.41 27.42
N GLY A 528 0.06 9.37 26.59
CA GLY A 528 1.38 9.46 25.98
C GLY A 528 2.50 9.70 27.02
N LYS A 529 2.21 10.43 28.07
CA LYS A 529 3.17 10.75 29.14
C LYS A 529 3.26 9.66 30.23
N THR A 530 2.26 8.79 30.39
CA THR A 530 2.26 7.72 31.40
C THR A 530 2.96 6.43 30.95
N LYS A 531 3.32 6.27 29.68
CA LYS A 531 4.06 5.09 29.19
C LYS A 531 5.48 4.91 29.78
N GLY A 532 5.98 5.88 30.55
CA GLY A 532 7.31 5.79 31.21
C GLY A 532 7.32 5.11 32.57
N ASN A 533 6.20 4.89 33.24
CA ASN A 533 6.16 4.51 34.66
C ASN A 533 5.22 3.37 35.04
N MET A 534 4.90 2.45 34.13
CA MET A 534 4.30 1.17 34.54
C MET A 534 5.31 0.03 34.51
N LYS A 535 6.23 0.02 35.48
CA LYS A 535 6.78 -1.19 36.07
C LYS A 535 6.06 -1.38 37.39
N LYS A 536 5.09 -2.21 37.39
CA LYS A 536 4.63 -3.21 38.37
C LYS A 536 3.24 -3.68 38.04
#